data_e39a54918786c5fa3e923ca360cba6bf
#
_entry.id   e39a54918786c5fa3e923ca360cba6bf
#
_cell.length_a   1.000
_cell.length_b   1.000
_cell.length_c   1.000
_cell.angle_alpha   90.00
_cell.angle_beta   90.00
_cell.angle_gamma   90.00
#
_symmetry.space_group_name_H-M   'P 1'
#
loop_
_entity.id
_entity.type
_entity.pdbx_description
1 polymer ?
#
loop_
_entity_poly.entity_id
_entity_poly.type
_entity_poly.pdbx_seq_one_letter_code
_entity_poly.pdbx_strand_id
1 'polypeptide(L)' 'MTYNQSSYIRVRFGVYHFVRRVPADVKQHYRSDRVSISLRTKSAKAAIRSAQSISQRLDDYWHGLRLQKMD' A
#
# COMPACT_ATOMS: atom_id res chain seq x y z
N MET A 1 8.84 5.43 17.04
CA MET A 1 8.77 5.39 16.29
C MET A 1 8.38 5.38 15.27
N THR A 2 8.39 5.52 14.93
CA THR A 2 7.98 5.44 14.07
C THR A 2 7.67 5.37 13.10
N TYR A 3 7.59 5.44 12.33
CA TYR A 3 7.31 5.35 11.42
C TYR A 3 6.92 4.81 10.34
N ASN A 4 6.44 4.60 10.24
CA ASN A 4 6.17 3.41 9.47
C ASN A 4 5.41 3.67 8.20
N GLN A 5 4.55 4.62 8.21
CA GLN A 5 3.82 5.00 7.01
C GLN A 5 4.75 5.45 5.92
N SER A 6 5.83 6.07 6.31
CA SER A 6 6.78 6.56 5.31
C SER A 6 7.51 5.43 4.61
N SER A 7 7.50 4.22 5.18
CA SER A 7 8.18 3.10 4.54
C SER A 7 7.49 2.63 3.27
N TYR A 8 6.25 3.03 3.05
CA TYR A 8 5.51 2.67 1.85
C TYR A 8 5.55 3.76 0.79
N ILE A 9 6.28 4.82 1.03
CA ILE A 9 6.31 5.96 0.12
C ILE A 9 7.65 6.01 -0.60
N ARG A 10 7.60 6.19 -1.91
CA ARG A 10 8.78 6.38 -2.76
C ARG A 10 8.60 7.64 -3.58
N VAL A 11 9.71 8.29 -3.88
CA VAL A 11 9.70 9.48 -4.72
C VAL A 11 10.34 9.15 -6.05
N ARG A 12 9.66 9.51 -7.14
CA ARG A 12 10.19 9.32 -8.48
C ARG A 12 9.89 10.55 -9.30
N PHE A 13 10.92 11.21 -9.79
CA PHE A 13 10.79 12.45 -10.57
C PHE A 13 9.96 13.50 -9.84
N GLY A 14 10.16 13.60 -8.52
CA GLY A 14 9.48 14.60 -7.70
C GLY A 14 8.04 14.25 -7.34
N VAL A 15 7.53 13.11 -7.81
CA VAL A 15 6.16 12.68 -7.51
C VAL A 15 6.19 11.51 -6.54
N TYR A 16 5.32 11.56 -5.55
CA TYR A 16 5.25 10.51 -4.55
C TYR A 16 4.43 9.32 -5.06
N HIS A 17 4.89 8.13 -4.68
CA HIS A 17 4.24 6.87 -5.04
C HIS A 17 4.07 6.03 -3.79
N PHE A 18 2.96 5.30 -3.75
CA PHE A 18 2.72 4.29 -2.71
C PHE A 18 3.20 2.96 -3.26
N VAL A 19 4.09 2.28 -2.53
CA VAL A 19 4.60 0.98 -2.91
C VAL A 19 4.58 0.08 -1.68
N ARG A 20 3.89 -1.05 -1.77
CA ARG A 20 3.80 -1.96 -0.65
C ARG A 20 3.81 -3.40 -1.16
N ARG A 21 4.59 -4.24 -0.50
CA ARG A 21 4.69 -5.65 -0.84
C ARG A 21 3.39 -6.37 -0.50
N VAL A 22 2.97 -7.25 -1.39
CA VAL A 22 1.79 -8.07 -1.15
C VAL A 22 2.18 -9.23 -0.25
N PRO A 23 1.44 -9.48 0.84
CA PRO A 23 1.73 -10.61 1.72
C PRO A 23 1.64 -11.94 0.97
N ALA A 24 2.49 -12.89 1.36
CA ALA A 24 2.58 -14.17 0.67
C ALA A 24 1.26 -14.92 0.63
N ASP A 25 0.47 -14.82 1.68
CA ASP A 25 -0.78 -15.57 1.80
C ASP A 25 -1.90 -15.04 0.90
N VAL A 26 -1.78 -13.83 0.35
CA VAL A 26 -2.77 -13.29 -0.59
C VAL A 26 -2.16 -13.01 -1.96
N LYS A 27 -0.90 -13.37 -2.14
CA LYS A 27 -0.17 -13.07 -3.36
C LYS A 27 -0.80 -13.70 -4.60
N GLN A 28 -1.48 -14.81 -4.44
CA GLN A 28 -2.13 -15.51 -5.54
C GLN A 28 -3.21 -14.68 -6.23
N HIS A 29 -3.70 -13.65 -5.57
CA HIS A 29 -4.72 -12.76 -6.14
C HIS A 29 -4.10 -11.63 -6.96
N TYR A 30 -2.79 -11.57 -7.06
CA TYR A 30 -2.08 -10.48 -7.72
C TYR A 30 -1.12 -11.02 -8.77
N ARG A 31 -0.89 -10.22 -9.81
CA ARG A 31 0.10 -10.57 -10.83
C ARG A 31 1.50 -10.18 -10.40
N SER A 32 1.58 -9.14 -9.59
CA SER A 32 2.86 -8.60 -9.13
C SER A 32 2.99 -8.85 -7.63
N ASP A 33 4.20 -8.88 -7.13
CA ASP A 33 4.42 -9.04 -5.70
C ASP A 33 4.35 -7.70 -4.94
N ARG A 34 3.98 -6.62 -5.63
CA ARG A 34 3.85 -5.30 -5.03
C ARG A 34 2.65 -4.56 -5.57
N VAL A 35 2.08 -3.73 -4.70
CA VAL A 35 1.10 -2.73 -5.10
C VAL A 35 1.86 -1.43 -5.30
N SER A 36 1.73 -0.82 -6.47
CA SER A 36 2.43 0.42 -6.79
C SER A 36 1.43 1.40 -7.39
N ILE A 37 1.24 2.52 -6.73
CA ILE A 37 0.23 3.51 -7.12
C ILE A 37 0.84 4.90 -7.06
N SER A 38 0.70 5.68 -8.13
CA SER A 38 1.11 7.07 -8.12
C SER A 38 0.13 7.87 -7.25
N LEU A 39 0.66 8.66 -6.34
CA LEU A 39 -0.17 9.50 -5.48
C LEU A 39 -0.44 10.84 -6.13
N ARG A 40 0.20 11.09 -7.27
CA ARG A 40 -0.02 12.29 -8.10
C ARG A 40 0.12 13.59 -7.32
N THR A 41 1.05 13.61 -6.40
CA THR A 41 1.30 14.80 -5.60
C THR A 41 2.79 14.97 -5.38
N LYS A 42 3.19 16.22 -5.24
CA LYS A 42 4.56 16.57 -4.88
C LYS A 42 4.62 17.00 -3.42
N SER A 43 3.50 16.95 -2.71
CA SER A 43 3.42 17.33 -1.30
C SER A 43 3.63 16.11 -0.42
N ALA A 44 4.62 16.16 0.44
CA ALA A 44 4.90 15.07 1.37
C ALA A 44 3.73 14.83 2.32
N LYS A 45 3.13 15.91 2.81
CA LYS A 45 2.01 15.81 3.75
C LYS A 45 0.79 15.13 3.09
N ALA A 46 0.47 15.52 1.87
CA ALA A 46 -0.64 14.92 1.14
C ALA A 46 -0.34 13.46 0.83
N ALA A 47 0.92 13.16 0.49
CA ALA A 47 1.32 11.79 0.17
C ALA A 47 1.17 10.88 1.39
N ILE A 48 1.58 11.33 2.55
CA ILE A 48 1.46 10.55 3.78
C ILE A 48 0.01 10.23 4.08
N ARG A 49 -0.86 11.23 3.96
CA ARG A 49 -2.29 11.06 4.20
C ARG A 49 -2.90 10.05 3.24
N SER A 50 -2.57 10.17 1.96
CA SER A 50 -3.08 9.24 0.94
C SER A 50 -2.55 7.84 1.17
N ALA A 51 -1.28 7.72 1.52
CA ALA A 51 -0.67 6.41 1.76
C ALA A 51 -1.33 5.71 2.94
N GLN A 52 -1.65 6.44 4.00
CA GLN A 52 -2.33 5.86 5.16
C GLN A 52 -3.70 5.32 4.78
N SER A 53 -4.44 6.07 3.98
CA SER A 53 -5.76 5.66 3.53
C SER A 53 -5.69 4.41 2.66
N ILE A 54 -4.77 4.40 1.71
CA ILE A 54 -4.58 3.25 0.82
C ILE A 54 -4.16 2.02 1.62
N SER A 55 -3.23 2.20 2.54
CA SER A 55 -2.72 1.10 3.35
C SER A 55 -3.84 0.47 4.17
N GLN A 56 -4.71 1.30 4.75
CA GLN A 56 -5.84 0.79 5.52
C GLN A 56 -6.80 -0.02 4.66
N ARG A 57 -7.08 0.48 3.46
CA ARG A 57 -7.96 -0.23 2.54
C ARG A 57 -7.38 -1.56 2.12
N LEU A 58 -6.08 -1.61 1.91
CA LEU A 58 -5.42 -2.87 1.57
C LEU A 58 -5.48 -3.86 2.72
N ASP A 59 -5.25 -3.39 3.93
CA ASP A 59 -5.33 -4.26 5.12
C ASP A 59 -6.73 -4.85 5.24
N ASP A 60 -7.75 -4.05 5.03
CA ASP A 60 -9.14 -4.51 5.11
C ASP A 60 -9.46 -5.51 4.01
N TYR A 61 -9.00 -5.23 2.80
CA TYR A 61 -9.23 -6.11 1.66
C TYR A 61 -8.54 -7.46 1.85
N TRP A 62 -7.28 -7.41 2.29
CA TRP A 62 -6.52 -8.65 2.50
C TRP A 62 -7.12 -9.47 3.64
N HIS A 63 -7.59 -8.79 4.68
CA HIS A 63 -8.28 -9.47 5.76
C HIS A 63 -9.51 -10.20 5.24
N GLY A 64 -10.28 -9.55 4.38
CA GLY A 64 -11.44 -10.17 3.76
C GLY A 64 -11.08 -11.39 2.92
N LEU A 65 -9.97 -11.32 2.18
CA LEU A 65 -9.51 -12.46 1.39
C LEU A 65 -9.15 -13.64 2.28
N ARG A 66 -8.51 -13.36 3.40
CA ARG A 66 -8.14 -14.43 4.35
C ARG A 66 -9.37 -15.09 4.96
N LEU A 67 -10.39 -14.30 5.23
CA LEU A 67 -11.63 -14.85 5.77
C LEU A 67 -12.31 -15.79 4.78
N GLN A 68 -12.19 -15.53 3.49
CA GLN A 68 -12.77 -16.38 2.47
C GLN A 68 -12.15 -17.77 2.47
N LYS A 69 -10.92 -17.89 2.94
CA LYS A 69 -10.23 -19.18 2.97
C LYS A 69 -10.59 -20.02 4.19
N MET A 70 -11.35 -19.48 5.10
CA MET A 70 -11.60 -20.14 6.37
C MET A 70 -12.76 -21.14 6.33
N ASP A 71 -13.32 -21.40 5.21
CA ASP A 71 -14.43 -22.36 5.09
C ASP A 71 -14.08 -23.76 5.53
#